data_c910c8f18f3af02a0b335a9577f73522
#
_entry.id   c910c8f18f3af02a0b335a9577f73522
#
_cell.length_a   1.000
_cell.length_b   1.000
_cell.length_c   1.000
_cell.angle_alpha   90.00
_cell.angle_beta   90.00
_cell.angle_gamma   90.00
#
_symmetry.space_group_name_H-M   'P 1'
#
loop_
_entity.id
_entity.type
_entity.pdbx_description
1 polymer ?
#
loop_
_entity_poly.entity_id
_entity_poly.type
_entity_poly.pdbx_seq_one_letter_code
_entity_poly.pdbx_strand_id
1 'polypeptide(L)'
;MNQLLNRHNGFLVLLFLTWGTVFLDRMSQLYLAPFMIPDLHLTSADVGGLAGMTGICWAFSTLIFGALSDRIGRRRVLIPAIFIFSLLSWLSGIAHSYHQLLIIRGLIGLAEGPCWSVITALVEERSAPEHRGRDIGIVVSAASLIGLAVAPILTTQVAAHFGWRAAFFVAGVPGFILGILVWRYVEEPRGLSNAARQKPGVADYLSVLKHRNMWLCCLGSIGVITWLFEVSVFAPLYITQVAHQAPTTAGFLLGASGLGAFFGGLFYPTLSDKIGRKPTLILMSVLTALLTVAMLTPALYANLWLLAVIFFFTNAQQAIVALTMVLVPTETVPAKLAATAIGMSTLAAEFVGATVAPSIGGDLAQHYGLAVPLYMAIGGTGLVFVAALLIKETALRPRTAAVHA
;
A
#
# COMPACT_ATOMS: atom_id res chain seq x y z
N MET A 1 25.83 -24.50 4.33
CA MET A 1 25.59 -23.12 3.88
C MET A 1 24.53 -23.05 2.79
N ASN A 2 24.66 -23.78 1.66
CA ASN A 2 23.65 -23.75 0.57
C ASN A 2 22.23 -24.20 0.96
N GLN A 3 22.06 -25.19 1.83
CA GLN A 3 20.74 -25.64 2.30
C GLN A 3 20.05 -24.63 3.24
N LEU A 4 20.82 -23.90 4.05
CA LEU A 4 20.28 -22.86 4.94
C LEU A 4 19.89 -21.62 4.13
N LEU A 5 20.69 -21.24 3.13
CA LEU A 5 20.35 -20.15 2.20
C LEU A 5 19.12 -20.47 1.37
N ASN A 6 18.97 -21.72 0.89
CA ASN A 6 17.76 -22.16 0.20
C ASN A 6 16.51 -22.12 1.09
N ARG A 7 16.61 -22.50 2.36
CA ARG A 7 15.50 -22.44 3.31
C ARG A 7 15.10 -20.99 3.64
N HIS A 8 16.07 -20.08 3.79
CA HIS A 8 15.81 -18.66 4.06
C HIS A 8 15.18 -17.98 2.84
N ASN A 9 15.73 -18.19 1.65
CA ASN A 9 15.16 -17.63 0.42
C ASN A 9 13.75 -18.16 0.14
N GLY A 10 13.50 -19.46 0.35
CA GLY A 10 12.17 -20.05 0.22
C GLY A 10 11.15 -19.44 1.20
N PHE A 11 11.58 -19.13 2.43
CA PHE A 11 10.77 -18.44 3.41
C PHE A 11 10.44 -17.00 2.97
N LEU A 12 11.42 -16.23 2.47
CA LEU A 12 11.21 -14.89 1.96
C LEU A 12 10.27 -14.89 0.74
N VAL A 13 10.44 -15.83 -0.18
CA VAL A 13 9.55 -15.98 -1.35
C VAL A 13 8.12 -16.29 -0.89
N LEU A 14 7.94 -17.18 0.07
CA LEU A 14 6.61 -17.52 0.61
C LEU A 14 5.93 -16.29 1.23
N LEU A 15 6.66 -15.51 2.05
CA LEU A 15 6.11 -14.29 2.64
C LEU A 15 5.90 -13.17 1.62
N PHE A 16 6.77 -13.06 0.61
CA PHE A 16 6.59 -12.16 -0.53
C PHE A 16 5.28 -12.45 -1.27
N LEU A 17 5.06 -13.70 -1.65
CA LEU A 17 3.82 -14.11 -2.32
C LEU A 17 2.60 -13.91 -1.43
N THR A 18 2.71 -14.22 -0.14
CA THR A 18 1.62 -14.03 0.82
C THR A 18 1.23 -12.54 0.94
N TRP A 19 2.22 -11.67 1.12
CA TRP A 19 1.98 -10.22 1.18
C TRP A 19 1.43 -9.65 -0.12
N GLY A 20 1.98 -10.09 -1.24
CA GLY A 20 1.49 -9.71 -2.56
C GLY A 20 0.02 -10.14 -2.79
N THR A 21 -0.37 -11.32 -2.30
CA THR A 21 -1.74 -11.83 -2.42
C THR A 21 -2.72 -11.05 -1.54
N VAL A 22 -2.32 -10.63 -0.34
CA VAL A 22 -3.12 -9.71 0.50
C VAL A 22 -3.42 -8.43 -0.28
N PHE A 23 -2.41 -7.84 -0.91
CA PHE A 23 -2.60 -6.63 -1.73
C PHE A 23 -3.37 -6.89 -3.02
N LEU A 24 -3.22 -8.06 -3.63
CA LEU A 24 -4.01 -8.46 -4.79
C LEU A 24 -5.50 -8.47 -4.43
N ASP A 25 -5.90 -9.08 -3.31
CA ASP A 25 -7.31 -9.10 -2.88
C ASP A 25 -7.80 -7.70 -2.52
N ARG A 26 -7.05 -6.96 -1.71
CA ARG A 26 -7.39 -5.61 -1.27
C ARG A 26 -7.65 -4.67 -2.44
N MET A 27 -6.81 -4.73 -3.48
CA MET A 27 -6.90 -3.84 -4.64
C MET A 27 -7.90 -4.31 -5.70
N SER A 28 -8.20 -5.62 -5.77
CA SER A 28 -9.08 -6.20 -6.79
C SER A 28 -10.44 -5.51 -6.87
N GLN A 29 -11.07 -5.21 -5.74
CA GLN A 29 -12.38 -4.52 -5.73
C GLN A 29 -12.32 -3.15 -6.42
N LEU A 30 -11.20 -2.43 -6.30
CA LEU A 30 -11.06 -1.08 -6.87
C LEU A 30 -11.01 -1.16 -8.40
N TYR A 31 -10.28 -2.14 -8.92
CA TYR A 31 -10.13 -2.37 -10.36
C TYR A 31 -11.36 -3.01 -10.99
N LEU A 32 -12.16 -3.72 -10.19
CA LEU A 32 -13.43 -4.34 -10.62
C LEU A 32 -14.62 -3.39 -10.55
N ALA A 33 -14.48 -2.19 -9.96
CA ALA A 33 -15.55 -1.22 -9.82
C ALA A 33 -16.29 -0.93 -11.15
N PRO A 34 -15.63 -0.73 -12.33
CA PRO A 34 -16.31 -0.51 -13.59
C PRO A 34 -17.26 -1.65 -14.01
N PHE A 35 -16.96 -2.89 -13.59
CA PHE A 35 -17.81 -4.06 -13.88
C PHE A 35 -18.91 -4.25 -12.84
N MET A 36 -18.68 -3.86 -11.58
CA MET A 36 -19.63 -4.03 -10.48
C MET A 36 -20.73 -2.95 -10.48
N ILE A 37 -20.40 -1.73 -10.89
CA ILE A 37 -21.33 -0.59 -10.92
C ILE A 37 -22.64 -0.91 -11.66
N PRO A 38 -22.62 -1.39 -12.93
CA PRO A 38 -23.85 -1.67 -13.64
C PRO A 38 -24.65 -2.85 -13.06
N ASP A 39 -23.98 -3.84 -12.48
CA ASP A 39 -24.61 -5.07 -11.97
C ASP A 39 -25.22 -4.89 -10.56
N LEU A 40 -24.58 -4.13 -9.70
CA LEU A 40 -25.03 -3.86 -8.33
C LEU A 40 -25.64 -2.47 -8.15
N HIS A 41 -25.78 -1.70 -9.24
CA HIS A 41 -26.29 -0.34 -9.26
C HIS A 41 -25.57 0.60 -8.27
N LEU A 42 -24.21 0.47 -8.21
CA LEU A 42 -23.41 1.26 -7.29
C LEU A 42 -23.25 2.70 -7.77
N THR A 43 -23.17 3.60 -6.83
CA THR A 43 -22.76 4.99 -7.05
C THR A 43 -21.25 5.16 -6.83
N SER A 44 -20.69 6.30 -7.22
CA SER A 44 -19.30 6.63 -6.91
C SER A 44 -19.06 6.73 -5.40
N ALA A 45 -20.05 7.19 -4.63
CA ALA A 45 -20.02 7.22 -3.18
C ALA A 45 -19.94 5.80 -2.59
N ASP A 46 -20.69 4.85 -3.16
CA ASP A 46 -20.63 3.45 -2.71
C ASP A 46 -19.24 2.85 -2.95
N VAL A 47 -18.62 3.13 -4.10
CA VAL A 47 -17.25 2.63 -4.41
C VAL A 47 -16.23 3.22 -3.43
N GLY A 48 -16.30 4.52 -3.15
CA GLY A 48 -15.47 5.17 -2.14
C GLY A 48 -15.72 4.60 -0.74
N GLY A 49 -16.99 4.36 -0.39
CA GLY A 49 -17.40 3.74 0.87
C GLY A 49 -16.86 2.33 1.08
N LEU A 50 -16.84 1.49 0.02
CA LEU A 50 -16.24 0.15 0.06
C LEU A 50 -14.73 0.22 0.36
N ALA A 51 -14.02 1.14 -0.28
CA ALA A 51 -12.60 1.35 -0.04
C ALA A 51 -12.34 1.83 1.40
N GLY A 52 -13.11 2.84 1.85
CA GLY A 52 -13.03 3.38 3.21
C GLY A 52 -13.33 2.36 4.30
N MET A 53 -14.38 1.52 4.12
CA MET A 53 -14.72 0.45 5.06
C MET A 53 -13.59 -0.56 5.20
N THR A 54 -13.01 -0.98 4.09
CA THR A 54 -11.85 -1.88 4.11
C THR A 54 -10.68 -1.23 4.85
N GLY A 55 -10.39 0.04 4.56
CA GLY A 55 -9.28 0.79 5.15
C GLY A 55 -9.42 0.97 6.66
N ILE A 56 -10.59 1.39 7.16
CA ILE A 56 -10.81 1.60 8.60
C ILE A 56 -10.72 0.30 9.39
N CYS A 57 -11.34 -0.77 8.88
CA CYS A 57 -11.28 -2.10 9.50
C CYS A 57 -9.85 -2.65 9.52
N TRP A 58 -9.09 -2.45 8.45
CA TRP A 58 -7.68 -2.83 8.35
C TRP A 58 -6.82 -2.08 9.36
N ALA A 59 -7.00 -0.77 9.50
CA ALA A 59 -6.24 0.05 10.44
C ALA A 59 -6.46 -0.39 11.89
N PHE A 60 -7.72 -0.57 12.31
CA PHE A 60 -8.05 -1.07 13.64
C PHE A 60 -7.51 -2.48 13.89
N SER A 61 -7.68 -3.35 12.93
CA SER A 61 -7.23 -4.74 13.00
C SER A 61 -5.71 -4.86 13.13
N THR A 62 -4.96 -4.06 12.39
CA THR A 62 -3.49 -4.03 12.47
C THR A 62 -3.01 -3.73 13.89
N LEU A 63 -3.65 -2.79 14.60
CA LEU A 63 -3.31 -2.42 15.96
C LEU A 63 -3.64 -3.55 16.94
N ILE A 64 -4.86 -4.10 16.87
CA ILE A 64 -5.35 -5.10 17.80
C ILE A 64 -4.60 -6.43 17.63
N PHE A 65 -4.59 -6.95 16.41
CA PHE A 65 -4.02 -8.27 16.15
C PHE A 65 -2.50 -8.26 16.02
N GLY A 66 -1.89 -7.11 15.72
CA GLY A 66 -0.44 -6.93 15.87
C GLY A 66 -0.02 -7.18 17.31
N ALA A 67 -0.68 -6.52 18.27
CA ALA A 67 -0.44 -6.71 19.69
C ALA A 67 -0.82 -8.13 20.20
N LEU A 68 -1.86 -8.73 19.63
CA LEU A 68 -2.28 -10.10 19.95
C LEU A 68 -1.24 -11.11 19.49
N SER A 69 -0.68 -10.93 18.28
CA SER A 69 0.33 -11.82 17.71
C SER A 69 1.61 -11.89 18.55
N ASP A 70 1.94 -10.81 19.27
CA ASP A 70 3.05 -10.77 20.22
C ASP A 70 2.83 -11.70 21.43
N ARG A 71 1.56 -11.95 21.79
CA ARG A 71 1.17 -12.74 22.97
C ARG A 71 0.92 -14.21 22.66
N ILE A 72 0.16 -14.47 21.59
CA ILE A 72 -0.30 -15.84 21.26
C ILE A 72 0.55 -16.52 20.20
N GLY A 73 1.42 -15.76 19.51
CA GLY A 73 2.31 -16.25 18.47
C GLY A 73 1.97 -15.70 17.07
N ARG A 74 3.00 -15.47 16.27
CA ARG A 74 2.91 -14.92 14.91
C ARG A 74 2.10 -15.83 13.99
N ARG A 75 2.46 -17.09 13.97
CA ARG A 75 1.85 -18.12 13.12
C ARG A 75 0.37 -18.30 13.45
N ARG A 76 0.01 -18.27 14.75
CA ARG A 76 -1.37 -18.47 15.19
C ARG A 76 -2.32 -17.36 14.77
N VAL A 77 -1.81 -16.18 14.49
CA VAL A 77 -2.59 -15.04 13.97
C VAL A 77 -2.59 -15.04 12.44
N LEU A 78 -1.43 -15.27 11.81
CA LEU A 78 -1.28 -15.16 10.35
C LEU A 78 -2.08 -16.23 9.59
N ILE A 79 -2.04 -17.49 10.04
CA ILE A 79 -2.70 -18.59 9.33
C ILE A 79 -4.22 -18.38 9.23
N PRO A 80 -4.95 -18.17 10.36
CA PRO A 80 -6.38 -17.87 10.25
C PRO A 80 -6.68 -16.62 9.43
N ALA A 81 -5.87 -15.57 9.54
CA ALA A 81 -6.02 -14.35 8.76
C ALA A 81 -6.02 -14.64 7.25
N ILE A 82 -5.05 -15.44 6.77
CA ILE A 82 -4.93 -15.80 5.35
C ILE A 82 -6.14 -16.59 4.88
N PHE A 83 -6.58 -17.61 5.61
CA PHE A 83 -7.74 -18.42 5.22
C PHE A 83 -9.04 -17.61 5.25
N ILE A 84 -9.22 -16.76 6.27
CA ILE A 84 -10.42 -15.94 6.41
C ILE A 84 -10.53 -14.94 5.26
N PHE A 85 -9.47 -14.16 4.93
CA PHE A 85 -9.58 -13.21 3.83
C PHE A 85 -9.76 -13.92 2.48
N SER A 86 -9.15 -15.08 2.26
CA SER A 86 -9.32 -15.86 1.03
C SER A 86 -10.77 -16.35 0.86
N LEU A 87 -11.39 -16.83 1.94
CA LEU A 87 -12.81 -17.22 1.93
C LEU A 87 -13.73 -16.01 1.73
N LEU A 88 -13.42 -14.89 2.37
CA LEU A 88 -14.19 -13.64 2.23
C LEU A 88 -14.05 -13.05 0.81
N SER A 89 -12.89 -13.21 0.15
CA SER A 89 -12.73 -12.90 -1.26
C SER A 89 -13.71 -13.68 -2.13
N TRP A 90 -13.83 -14.99 -1.91
CA TRP A 90 -14.83 -15.81 -2.60
C TRP A 90 -16.27 -15.38 -2.28
N LEU A 91 -16.56 -15.03 -1.01
CA LEU A 91 -17.87 -14.48 -0.63
C LEU A 91 -18.16 -13.15 -1.33
N SER A 92 -17.15 -12.33 -1.65
CA SER A 92 -17.33 -11.13 -2.45
C SER A 92 -17.86 -11.45 -3.86
N GLY A 93 -17.42 -12.57 -4.44
CA GLY A 93 -17.90 -13.06 -5.75
C GLY A 93 -19.36 -13.51 -5.78
N ILE A 94 -19.98 -13.75 -4.64
CA ILE A 94 -21.39 -14.12 -4.53
C ILE A 94 -22.28 -13.02 -3.94
N ALA A 95 -21.74 -11.81 -3.76
CA ALA A 95 -22.51 -10.68 -3.26
C ALA A 95 -23.54 -10.19 -4.30
N HIS A 96 -24.75 -9.87 -3.84
CA HIS A 96 -25.86 -9.39 -4.66
C HIS A 96 -26.31 -7.96 -4.33
N SER A 97 -25.67 -7.32 -3.35
CA SER A 97 -26.01 -5.95 -2.96
C SER A 97 -24.80 -5.21 -2.41
N TYR A 98 -24.87 -3.87 -2.46
CA TYR A 98 -23.88 -2.98 -1.83
C TYR A 98 -23.64 -3.34 -0.35
N HIS A 99 -24.70 -3.51 0.45
CA HIS A 99 -24.58 -3.77 1.88
C HIS A 99 -23.88 -5.09 2.18
N GLN A 100 -24.17 -6.16 1.39
CA GLN A 100 -23.45 -7.42 1.54
C GLN A 100 -21.96 -7.24 1.24
N LEU A 101 -21.64 -6.56 0.14
CA LEU A 101 -20.26 -6.30 -0.25
C LEU A 101 -19.55 -5.43 0.80
N LEU A 102 -20.22 -4.40 1.35
CA LEU A 102 -19.67 -3.52 2.39
C LEU A 102 -19.29 -4.31 3.65
N ILE A 103 -20.17 -5.20 4.11
CA ILE A 103 -19.89 -6.05 5.29
C ILE A 103 -18.71 -6.98 4.99
N ILE A 104 -18.71 -7.64 3.84
CA ILE A 104 -17.63 -8.54 3.44
C ILE A 104 -16.30 -7.77 3.38
N ARG A 105 -16.27 -6.56 2.81
CA ARG A 105 -15.07 -5.72 2.73
C ARG A 105 -14.58 -5.26 4.11
N GLY A 106 -15.48 -4.95 5.04
CA GLY A 106 -15.11 -4.70 6.43
C GLY A 106 -14.45 -5.92 7.09
N LEU A 107 -15.03 -7.11 6.91
CA LEU A 107 -14.47 -8.35 7.42
C LEU A 107 -13.12 -8.71 6.77
N ILE A 108 -12.95 -8.45 5.46
CA ILE A 108 -11.65 -8.59 4.78
C ILE A 108 -10.62 -7.66 5.41
N GLY A 109 -10.95 -6.38 5.62
CA GLY A 109 -10.05 -5.45 6.30
C GLY A 109 -9.62 -5.94 7.68
N LEU A 110 -10.55 -6.51 8.46
CA LEU A 110 -10.24 -7.13 9.75
C LEU A 110 -9.31 -8.34 9.63
N ALA A 111 -9.49 -9.17 8.61
CA ALA A 111 -8.67 -10.36 8.40
C ALA A 111 -7.28 -10.01 7.85
N GLU A 112 -7.15 -9.05 6.95
CA GLU A 112 -5.88 -8.66 6.32
C GLU A 112 -5.00 -7.79 7.22
N GLY A 113 -5.59 -6.99 8.14
CA GLY A 113 -4.85 -6.06 8.99
C GLY A 113 -3.66 -6.67 9.73
N PRO A 114 -3.78 -7.86 10.34
CA PRO A 114 -2.65 -8.50 11.01
C PRO A 114 -1.49 -8.87 10.08
N CYS A 115 -1.76 -9.09 8.79
CA CYS A 115 -0.76 -9.64 7.88
C CYS A 115 0.48 -8.75 7.78
N TRP A 116 0.29 -7.42 7.72
CA TRP A 116 1.40 -6.47 7.68
C TRP A 116 2.37 -6.61 8.86
N SER A 117 1.84 -6.46 10.07
CA SER A 117 2.66 -6.46 11.27
C SER A 117 3.28 -7.83 11.56
N VAL A 118 2.54 -8.90 11.27
CA VAL A 118 3.02 -10.27 11.51
C VAL A 118 4.07 -10.70 10.48
N ILE A 119 3.84 -10.42 9.19
CA ILE A 119 4.80 -10.77 8.13
C ILE A 119 6.12 -10.01 8.34
N THR A 120 6.07 -8.71 8.60
CA THR A 120 7.28 -7.92 8.84
C THR A 120 8.04 -8.38 10.07
N ALA A 121 7.35 -8.72 11.16
CA ALA A 121 7.96 -9.28 12.36
C ALA A 121 8.60 -10.66 12.11
N LEU A 122 7.94 -11.54 11.34
CA LEU A 122 8.52 -12.85 10.98
C LEU A 122 9.79 -12.71 10.16
N VAL A 123 9.85 -11.76 9.22
CA VAL A 123 11.06 -11.46 8.45
C VAL A 123 12.16 -10.91 9.36
N GLU A 124 11.83 -9.93 10.23
CA GLU A 124 12.78 -9.34 11.16
C GLU A 124 13.42 -10.39 12.10
N GLU A 125 12.60 -11.31 12.62
CA GLU A 125 13.04 -12.34 13.57
C GLU A 125 13.91 -13.43 12.93
N ARG A 126 13.74 -13.71 11.62
CA ARG A 126 14.49 -14.75 10.90
C ARG A 126 15.68 -14.22 10.10
N SER A 127 15.70 -12.93 9.80
CA SER A 127 16.80 -12.33 9.01
C SER A 127 17.97 -11.96 9.90
N ALA A 128 19.17 -12.16 9.39
CA ALA A 128 20.40 -11.68 10.03
C ALA A 128 20.35 -10.15 10.15
N PRO A 129 20.85 -9.55 11.25
CA PRO A 129 20.76 -8.11 11.49
C PRO A 129 21.20 -7.25 10.31
N GLU A 130 22.25 -7.69 9.59
CA GLU A 130 22.83 -6.99 8.43
C GLU A 130 21.92 -7.01 7.20
N HIS A 131 20.99 -7.95 7.13
CA HIS A 131 20.13 -8.18 5.96
C HIS A 131 18.65 -7.86 6.21
N ARG A 132 18.25 -7.53 7.44
CA ARG A 132 16.85 -7.28 7.83
C ARG A 132 16.16 -6.24 6.95
N GLY A 133 16.79 -5.10 6.74
CA GLY A 133 16.22 -4.03 5.92
C GLY A 133 15.99 -4.46 4.46
N ARG A 134 16.96 -5.17 3.88
CA ARG A 134 16.85 -5.72 2.52
C ARG A 134 15.72 -6.74 2.42
N ASP A 135 15.67 -7.68 3.36
CA ASP A 135 14.71 -8.77 3.33
C ASP A 135 13.28 -8.27 3.54
N ILE A 136 13.07 -7.32 4.46
CA ILE A 136 11.79 -6.62 4.63
C ILE A 136 11.44 -5.87 3.34
N GLY A 137 12.38 -5.12 2.75
CA GLY A 137 12.17 -4.39 1.50
C GLY A 137 11.73 -5.30 0.35
N ILE A 138 12.37 -6.48 0.21
CA ILE A 138 11.99 -7.49 -0.78
C ILE A 138 10.54 -7.93 -0.55
N VAL A 139 10.18 -8.34 0.67
CA VAL A 139 8.82 -8.84 0.96
C VAL A 139 7.77 -7.75 0.75
N VAL A 140 8.05 -6.53 1.19
CA VAL A 140 7.12 -5.39 1.06
C VAL A 140 6.90 -5.00 -0.40
N SER A 141 7.92 -5.11 -1.26
CA SER A 141 7.80 -4.78 -2.68
C SER A 141 6.78 -5.65 -3.44
N ALA A 142 6.38 -6.79 -2.86
CA ALA A 142 5.31 -7.64 -3.40
C ALA A 142 3.98 -6.90 -3.54
N ALA A 143 3.67 -5.96 -2.65
CA ALA A 143 2.48 -5.14 -2.75
C ALA A 143 2.43 -4.36 -4.07
N SER A 144 3.55 -3.74 -4.47
CA SER A 144 3.65 -3.02 -5.74
C SER A 144 3.61 -3.96 -6.94
N LEU A 145 4.36 -5.06 -6.89
CA LEU A 145 4.45 -5.98 -8.04
C LEU A 145 3.14 -6.77 -8.23
N ILE A 146 2.61 -7.37 -7.17
CA ILE A 146 1.44 -8.25 -7.28
C ILE A 146 0.15 -7.43 -7.14
N GLY A 147 0.04 -6.56 -6.15
CA GLY A 147 -1.18 -5.81 -5.87
C GLY A 147 -1.44 -4.63 -6.81
N LEU A 148 -0.38 -3.92 -7.23
CA LEU A 148 -0.56 -2.75 -8.10
C LEU A 148 -0.24 -3.03 -9.57
N ALA A 149 0.65 -4.01 -9.90
CA ALA A 149 0.97 -4.29 -11.30
C ALA A 149 0.20 -5.49 -11.84
N VAL A 150 0.21 -6.63 -11.17
CA VAL A 150 -0.45 -7.86 -11.65
C VAL A 150 -1.95 -7.80 -11.42
N ALA A 151 -2.42 -7.36 -10.25
CA ALA A 151 -3.84 -7.41 -9.89
C ALA A 151 -4.76 -6.67 -10.86
N PRO A 152 -4.51 -5.41 -11.28
CA PRO A 152 -5.40 -4.71 -12.20
C PRO A 152 -5.50 -5.41 -13.55
N ILE A 153 -4.39 -5.95 -14.08
CA ILE A 153 -4.38 -6.68 -15.34
C ILE A 153 -5.15 -7.99 -15.18
N LEU A 154 -4.80 -8.80 -14.18
CA LEU A 154 -5.40 -10.11 -13.96
C LEU A 154 -6.91 -10.00 -13.74
N THR A 155 -7.33 -9.13 -12.81
CA THR A 155 -8.74 -9.04 -12.40
C THR A 155 -9.62 -8.47 -13.50
N THR A 156 -9.16 -7.45 -14.24
CA THR A 156 -9.94 -6.88 -15.35
C THR A 156 -10.02 -7.83 -16.55
N GLN A 157 -8.96 -8.59 -16.86
CA GLN A 157 -9.01 -9.60 -17.90
C GLN A 157 -9.96 -10.75 -17.54
N VAL A 158 -9.87 -11.28 -16.31
CA VAL A 158 -10.81 -12.32 -15.85
C VAL A 158 -12.24 -11.78 -15.86
N ALA A 159 -12.45 -10.56 -15.39
CA ALA A 159 -13.78 -9.95 -15.35
C ALA A 159 -14.37 -9.74 -16.76
N ALA A 160 -13.56 -9.36 -17.74
CA ALA A 160 -14.02 -9.17 -19.11
C ALA A 160 -14.48 -10.46 -19.79
N HIS A 161 -13.88 -11.60 -19.46
CA HIS A 161 -14.20 -12.88 -20.07
C HIS A 161 -15.18 -13.74 -19.27
N PHE A 162 -15.13 -13.67 -17.94
CA PHE A 162 -15.87 -14.57 -17.04
C PHE A 162 -16.74 -13.81 -16.01
N GLY A 163 -16.77 -12.48 -16.09
CA GLY A 163 -17.49 -11.63 -15.15
C GLY A 163 -16.68 -11.32 -13.88
N TRP A 164 -17.03 -10.22 -13.21
CA TRP A 164 -16.33 -9.72 -12.03
C TRP A 164 -16.39 -10.69 -10.84
N ARG A 165 -17.44 -11.49 -10.74
CA ARG A 165 -17.57 -12.54 -9.72
C ARG A 165 -16.47 -13.58 -9.83
N ALA A 166 -16.16 -14.02 -11.04
CA ALA A 166 -15.07 -14.96 -11.31
C ALA A 166 -13.70 -14.37 -10.92
N ALA A 167 -13.51 -13.06 -11.08
CA ALA A 167 -12.26 -12.40 -10.70
C ALA A 167 -12.00 -12.49 -9.18
N PHE A 168 -13.03 -12.38 -8.33
CA PHE A 168 -12.88 -12.60 -6.90
C PHE A 168 -12.57 -14.05 -6.53
N PHE A 169 -13.15 -15.01 -7.23
CA PHE A 169 -12.77 -16.43 -7.03
C PHE A 169 -11.32 -16.66 -7.38
N VAL A 170 -10.85 -16.11 -8.51
CA VAL A 170 -9.43 -16.22 -8.93
C VAL A 170 -8.51 -15.50 -7.93
N ALA A 171 -8.89 -14.34 -7.41
CA ALA A 171 -8.09 -13.60 -6.44
C ALA A 171 -7.92 -14.33 -5.09
N GLY A 172 -8.96 -15.07 -4.64
CA GLY A 172 -8.90 -15.81 -3.38
C GLY A 172 -8.09 -17.12 -3.43
N VAL A 173 -7.95 -17.74 -4.62
CA VAL A 173 -7.25 -19.04 -4.78
C VAL A 173 -5.78 -18.97 -4.31
N PRO A 174 -4.95 -18.00 -4.74
CA PRO A 174 -3.56 -17.91 -4.30
C PRO A 174 -3.45 -17.80 -2.78
N GLY A 175 -4.33 -17.01 -2.13
CA GLY A 175 -4.33 -16.85 -0.68
C GLY A 175 -4.59 -18.19 0.02
N PHE A 176 -5.56 -18.96 -0.44
CA PHE A 176 -5.86 -20.26 0.13
C PHE A 176 -4.68 -21.25 0.00
N ILE A 177 -4.05 -21.31 -1.16
CA ILE A 177 -2.86 -22.15 -1.41
C ILE A 177 -1.71 -21.70 -0.50
N LEU A 178 -1.44 -20.41 -0.45
CA LEU A 178 -0.38 -19.84 0.39
C LEU A 178 -0.66 -20.04 1.88
N GLY A 179 -1.92 -20.00 2.30
CA GLY A 179 -2.33 -20.36 3.67
C GLY A 179 -1.90 -21.78 4.04
N ILE A 180 -2.10 -22.76 3.16
CA ILE A 180 -1.63 -24.15 3.34
C ILE A 180 -0.10 -24.19 3.41
N LEU A 181 0.60 -23.47 2.52
CA LEU A 181 2.07 -23.44 2.51
C LEU A 181 2.63 -22.75 3.77
N VAL A 182 2.04 -21.64 4.20
CA VAL A 182 2.40 -20.97 5.45
C VAL A 182 2.15 -21.90 6.65
N TRP A 183 1.02 -22.59 6.69
CA TRP A 183 0.71 -23.57 7.73
C TRP A 183 1.74 -24.72 7.74
N ARG A 184 2.23 -25.16 6.59
CA ARG A 184 3.16 -26.31 6.48
C ARG A 184 4.61 -25.94 6.74
N TYR A 185 5.06 -24.73 6.31
CA TYR A 185 6.48 -24.40 6.25
C TYR A 185 6.90 -23.25 7.17
N VAL A 186 5.99 -22.40 7.65
CA VAL A 186 6.31 -21.34 8.59
C VAL A 186 6.22 -21.91 10.00
N GLU A 187 7.37 -22.00 10.67
CA GLU A 187 7.44 -22.39 12.08
C GLU A 187 7.24 -21.17 12.97
N GLU A 188 6.63 -21.38 14.14
CA GLU A 188 6.58 -20.35 15.18
C GLU A 188 8.01 -20.07 15.66
N PRO A 189 8.47 -18.80 15.69
CA PRO A 189 9.79 -18.46 16.18
C PRO A 189 9.99 -18.98 17.61
N ARG A 190 11.06 -19.72 17.86
CA ARG A 190 11.43 -20.24 19.19
C ARG A 190 11.97 -19.09 20.02
N GLY A 191 11.19 -18.67 20.98
CA GLY A 191 11.46 -17.52 21.80
C GLY A 191 10.60 -16.36 21.31
N LEU A 192 9.33 -16.37 21.68
CA LEU A 192 8.67 -15.13 22.02
C LEU A 192 9.62 -14.48 23.01
N SER A 193 10.46 -13.59 22.50
CA SER A 193 11.43 -12.87 23.30
C SER A 193 10.65 -12.26 24.45
N ASN A 194 10.93 -12.76 25.70
CA ASN A 194 10.56 -12.10 26.95
C ASN A 194 11.30 -10.75 27.11
N ALA A 195 12.12 -10.33 26.16
CA ALA A 195 12.27 -8.93 25.88
C ALA A 195 10.89 -8.43 25.50
N ALA A 196 10.05 -8.21 26.52
CA ALA A 196 8.92 -7.34 26.40
C ALA A 196 9.47 -6.11 25.66
N ARG A 197 9.21 -6.01 24.35
CA ARG A 197 9.26 -4.75 23.64
C ARG A 197 8.41 -3.87 24.53
N GLN A 198 9.06 -3.00 25.27
CA GLN A 198 8.35 -2.05 26.11
C GLN A 198 7.35 -1.42 25.15
N LYS A 199 6.07 -1.73 25.36
CA LYS A 199 5.02 -1.16 24.54
C LYS A 199 5.23 0.33 24.62
N PRO A 200 5.34 1.05 23.49
CA PRO A 200 5.49 2.47 23.56
C PRO A 200 4.37 3.04 24.43
N GLY A 201 4.73 3.69 25.50
CA GLY A 201 3.78 4.36 26.38
C GLY A 201 3.28 5.64 25.69
N VAL A 202 2.23 6.23 26.24
CA VAL A 202 1.73 7.54 25.77
C VAL A 202 2.88 8.57 25.76
N ALA A 203 3.81 8.49 26.71
CA ALA A 203 4.99 9.34 26.77
C ALA A 203 5.91 9.20 25.55
N ASP A 204 6.04 7.98 24.98
CA ASP A 204 6.87 7.74 23.79
C ASP A 204 6.22 8.38 22.56
N TYR A 205 4.91 8.24 22.39
CA TYR A 205 4.17 8.92 21.32
C TYR A 205 4.28 10.44 21.43
N LEU A 206 4.12 10.98 22.63
CA LEU A 206 4.27 12.43 22.87
C LEU A 206 5.72 12.89 22.62
N SER A 207 6.71 12.05 22.93
CA SER A 207 8.12 12.38 22.66
C SER A 207 8.43 12.42 21.16
N VAL A 208 7.86 11.51 20.38
CA VAL A 208 7.97 11.49 18.91
C VAL A 208 7.33 12.74 18.31
N LEU A 209 6.17 13.14 18.80
CA LEU A 209 5.47 14.34 18.36
C LEU A 209 6.20 15.67 18.66
N LYS A 210 7.20 15.69 19.55
CA LYS A 210 8.05 16.87 19.79
C LYS A 210 8.95 17.21 18.60
N HIS A 211 9.24 16.24 17.73
CA HIS A 211 10.08 16.44 16.57
C HIS A 211 9.30 17.03 15.40
N ARG A 212 9.68 18.22 14.93
CA ARG A 212 9.01 18.90 13.81
C ARG A 212 8.90 18.03 12.55
N ASN A 213 9.96 17.33 12.18
CA ASN A 213 9.94 16.46 11.00
C ASN A 213 8.89 15.36 11.10
N MET A 214 8.51 14.91 12.30
CA MET A 214 7.48 13.88 12.46
C MET A 214 6.10 14.35 12.00
N TRP A 215 5.69 15.57 12.36
CA TRP A 215 4.44 16.15 11.88
C TRP A 215 4.43 16.28 10.36
N LEU A 216 5.55 16.70 9.80
CA LEU A 216 5.72 16.84 8.37
C LEU A 216 5.73 15.49 7.66
N CYS A 217 6.30 14.46 8.28
CA CYS A 217 6.22 13.08 7.78
C CYS A 217 4.77 12.55 7.82
N CYS A 218 4.04 12.78 8.91
CA CYS A 218 2.61 12.40 8.96
C CYS A 218 1.81 13.12 7.86
N LEU A 219 2.04 14.43 7.66
CA LEU A 219 1.37 15.20 6.62
C LEU A 219 1.71 14.69 5.21
N GLY A 220 2.99 14.45 4.94
CA GLY A 220 3.45 13.88 3.67
C GLY A 220 2.93 12.47 3.43
N SER A 221 2.86 11.65 4.48
CA SER A 221 2.32 10.29 4.42
C SER A 221 0.81 10.29 4.13
N ILE A 222 0.04 11.17 4.76
CA ILE A 222 -1.36 11.40 4.43
C ILE A 222 -1.49 11.76 2.94
N GLY A 223 -0.69 12.72 2.48
CA GLY A 223 -0.76 13.19 1.10
C GLY A 223 -0.49 12.10 0.07
N VAL A 224 0.57 11.31 0.25
CA VAL A 224 0.93 10.27 -0.71
C VAL A 224 -0.06 9.09 -0.70
N ILE A 225 -0.59 8.71 0.46
CA ILE A 225 -1.58 7.63 0.55
C ILE A 225 -2.95 8.09 0.05
N THR A 226 -3.33 9.36 0.28
CA THR A 226 -4.49 9.97 -0.40
C THR A 226 -4.35 9.84 -1.92
N TRP A 227 -3.22 10.25 -2.48
CA TRP A 227 -2.99 10.11 -3.91
C TRP A 227 -3.14 8.65 -4.38
N LEU A 228 -2.50 7.71 -3.67
CA LEU A 228 -2.51 6.29 -4.04
C LEU A 228 -3.94 5.74 -4.09
N PHE A 229 -4.75 6.01 -3.07
CA PHE A 229 -6.09 5.46 -2.99
C PHE A 229 -7.08 6.18 -3.90
N GLU A 230 -7.01 7.51 -4.01
CA GLU A 230 -7.87 8.25 -4.94
C GLU A 230 -7.63 7.80 -6.39
N VAL A 231 -6.37 7.64 -6.80
CA VAL A 231 -6.05 7.13 -8.13
C VAL A 231 -6.47 5.67 -8.28
N SER A 232 -6.20 4.81 -7.31
CA SER A 232 -6.55 3.38 -7.41
C SER A 232 -8.05 3.13 -7.46
N VAL A 233 -8.85 3.96 -6.76
CA VAL A 233 -10.32 3.85 -6.71
C VAL A 233 -10.97 4.48 -7.94
N PHE A 234 -10.56 5.71 -8.29
CA PHE A 234 -11.31 6.52 -9.26
C PHE A 234 -10.68 6.59 -10.65
N ALA A 235 -9.39 6.30 -10.82
CA ALA A 235 -8.82 6.24 -12.17
C ALA A 235 -9.45 5.14 -13.05
N PRO A 236 -9.76 3.91 -12.56
CA PRO A 236 -10.49 2.93 -13.36
C PRO A 236 -11.84 3.47 -13.86
N LEU A 237 -12.57 4.20 -13.01
CA LEU A 237 -13.86 4.80 -13.36
C LEU A 237 -13.70 5.97 -14.33
N TYR A 238 -12.73 6.84 -14.10
CA TYR A 238 -12.43 7.96 -15.00
C TYR A 238 -12.04 7.46 -16.40
N ILE A 239 -11.16 6.48 -16.48
CA ILE A 239 -10.69 5.88 -17.74
C ILE A 239 -11.87 5.26 -18.52
N THR A 240 -12.79 4.60 -17.81
CA THR A 240 -13.89 3.90 -18.47
C THR A 240 -15.08 4.81 -18.77
N GLN A 241 -15.48 5.67 -17.86
CA GLN A 241 -16.70 6.46 -17.99
C GLN A 241 -16.48 7.85 -18.63
N VAL A 242 -15.30 8.46 -18.42
CA VAL A 242 -14.99 9.80 -18.94
C VAL A 242 -14.12 9.70 -20.19
N ALA A 243 -13.07 8.88 -20.18
CA ALA A 243 -12.20 8.70 -21.34
C ALA A 243 -12.69 7.60 -22.30
N HIS A 244 -13.83 6.95 -21.99
CA HIS A 244 -14.50 5.94 -22.83
C HIS A 244 -13.60 4.79 -23.27
N GLN A 245 -12.64 4.40 -22.44
CA GLN A 245 -11.76 3.26 -22.71
C GLN A 245 -12.34 1.97 -22.11
N ALA A 246 -11.92 0.83 -22.69
CA ALA A 246 -12.31 -0.47 -22.13
C ALA A 246 -11.76 -0.65 -20.70
N PRO A 247 -12.51 -1.34 -19.80
CA PRO A 247 -12.01 -1.62 -18.44
C PRO A 247 -10.69 -2.40 -18.43
N THR A 248 -10.44 -3.26 -19.43
CA THR A 248 -9.16 -3.97 -19.60
C THR A 248 -8.01 -3.01 -19.92
N THR A 249 -8.26 -1.94 -20.71
CA THR A 249 -7.28 -0.88 -20.95
C THR A 249 -6.94 -0.16 -19.65
N ALA A 250 -7.94 0.15 -18.81
CA ALA A 250 -7.71 0.71 -17.48
C ALA A 250 -6.82 -0.21 -16.64
N GLY A 251 -7.09 -1.53 -16.67
CA GLY A 251 -6.26 -2.54 -16.00
C GLY A 251 -4.80 -2.52 -16.46
N PHE A 252 -4.53 -2.40 -17.75
CA PHE A 252 -3.16 -2.31 -18.29
C PHE A 252 -2.46 -1.01 -17.90
N LEU A 253 -3.14 0.13 -17.95
CA LEU A 253 -2.58 1.42 -17.55
C LEU A 253 -2.22 1.44 -16.06
N LEU A 254 -3.12 0.94 -15.21
CA LEU A 254 -2.86 0.80 -13.78
C LEU A 254 -1.78 -0.24 -13.49
N GLY A 255 -1.71 -1.31 -14.28
CA GLY A 255 -0.61 -2.27 -14.22
C GLY A 255 0.74 -1.64 -14.54
N ALA A 256 0.82 -0.79 -15.56
CA ALA A 256 2.02 -0.01 -15.85
C ALA A 256 2.41 0.89 -14.68
N SER A 257 1.43 1.54 -14.06
CA SER A 257 1.60 2.33 -12.83
C SER A 257 2.20 1.48 -11.70
N GLY A 258 1.67 0.28 -11.47
CA GLY A 258 2.20 -0.66 -10.47
C GLY A 258 3.63 -1.12 -10.72
N LEU A 259 4.01 -1.34 -11.98
CA LEU A 259 5.41 -1.58 -12.36
C LEU A 259 6.29 -0.38 -12.02
N GLY A 260 5.80 0.84 -12.30
CA GLY A 260 6.48 2.07 -11.90
C GLY A 260 6.69 2.16 -10.40
N ALA A 261 5.69 1.77 -9.60
CA ALA A 261 5.78 1.70 -8.14
C ALA A 261 6.86 0.72 -7.68
N PHE A 262 6.90 -0.47 -8.29
CA PHE A 262 7.90 -1.49 -7.96
C PHE A 262 9.32 -1.01 -8.22
N PHE A 263 9.62 -0.55 -9.44
CA PHE A 263 10.95 -0.07 -9.79
C PHE A 263 11.30 1.23 -9.06
N GLY A 264 10.34 2.15 -8.92
CA GLY A 264 10.52 3.41 -8.20
C GLY A 264 10.84 3.19 -6.72
N GLY A 265 10.15 2.24 -6.07
CA GLY A 265 10.42 1.85 -4.68
C GLY A 265 11.84 1.31 -4.46
N LEU A 266 12.47 0.73 -5.47
CA LEU A 266 13.85 0.26 -5.42
C LEU A 266 14.86 1.38 -5.75
N PHE A 267 14.57 2.19 -6.76
CA PHE A 267 15.51 3.18 -7.31
C PHE A 267 15.57 4.47 -6.50
N TYR A 268 14.42 5.08 -6.20
CA TYR A 268 14.39 6.43 -5.63
C TYR A 268 14.87 6.54 -4.18
N PRO A 269 14.69 5.57 -3.28
CA PRO A 269 15.34 5.61 -1.97
C PRO A 269 16.87 5.70 -2.10
N THR A 270 17.45 4.91 -3.02
CA THR A 270 18.89 4.93 -3.31
C THR A 270 19.33 6.27 -3.93
N LEU A 271 18.50 6.87 -4.79
CA LEU A 271 18.75 8.20 -5.31
C LEU A 271 18.74 9.24 -4.19
N SER A 272 17.81 9.12 -3.24
CA SER A 272 17.70 10.05 -2.12
C SER A 272 18.88 10.01 -1.16
N ASP A 273 19.64 8.90 -1.12
CA ASP A 273 20.90 8.81 -0.39
C ASP A 273 21.98 9.71 -1.01
N LYS A 274 21.91 9.94 -2.33
CA LYS A 274 22.90 10.75 -3.07
C LYS A 274 22.56 12.22 -3.12
N ILE A 275 21.32 12.56 -3.43
CA ILE A 275 20.89 13.95 -3.63
C ILE A 275 20.24 14.57 -2.39
N GLY A 276 19.89 13.77 -1.39
CA GLY A 276 19.21 14.18 -0.16
C GLY A 276 17.74 13.77 -0.13
N ARG A 277 17.17 13.64 1.07
CA ARG A 277 15.77 13.28 1.30
C ARG A 277 14.83 14.39 0.79
N LYS A 278 15.12 15.62 1.20
CA LYS A 278 14.31 16.81 0.87
C LYS A 278 14.24 17.08 -0.64
N PRO A 279 15.37 17.18 -1.40
CA PRO A 279 15.30 17.37 -2.86
C PRO A 279 14.54 16.26 -3.57
N THR A 280 14.70 15.00 -3.13
CA THR A 280 13.98 13.86 -3.72
C THR A 280 12.47 14.00 -3.51
N LEU A 281 12.02 14.35 -2.30
CA LEU A 281 10.60 14.56 -2.00
C LEU A 281 10.00 15.69 -2.84
N ILE A 282 10.72 16.82 -2.98
CA ILE A 282 10.29 17.96 -3.80
C ILE A 282 10.15 17.52 -5.28
N LEU A 283 11.20 16.90 -5.83
CA LEU A 283 11.19 16.47 -7.23
C LEU A 283 10.06 15.49 -7.51
N MET A 284 9.90 14.47 -6.66
CA MET A 284 8.90 13.44 -6.85
C MET A 284 7.47 13.98 -6.68
N SER A 285 7.22 14.87 -5.74
CA SER A 285 5.88 15.45 -5.57
C SER A 285 5.46 16.30 -6.76
N VAL A 286 6.37 17.12 -7.30
CA VAL A 286 6.11 17.94 -8.49
C VAL A 286 5.87 17.05 -9.71
N LEU A 287 6.76 16.06 -9.94
CA LEU A 287 6.64 15.14 -11.07
C LEU A 287 5.31 14.39 -11.01
N THR A 288 4.94 13.85 -9.85
CA THR A 288 3.68 13.12 -9.67
C THR A 288 2.47 14.02 -9.93
N ALA A 289 2.48 15.25 -9.42
CA ALA A 289 1.39 16.20 -9.66
C ALA A 289 1.22 16.47 -11.16
N LEU A 290 2.29 16.78 -11.88
CA LEU A 290 2.27 17.05 -13.32
C LEU A 290 1.79 15.83 -14.13
N LEU A 291 2.27 14.64 -13.81
CA LEU A 291 1.85 13.41 -14.48
C LEU A 291 0.40 13.04 -14.16
N THR A 292 -0.09 13.35 -12.93
CA THR A 292 -1.51 13.15 -12.59
C THR A 292 -2.40 14.12 -13.37
N VAL A 293 -1.97 15.36 -13.59
CA VAL A 293 -2.67 16.29 -14.50
C VAL A 293 -2.71 15.75 -15.92
N ALA A 294 -1.60 15.17 -16.40
CA ALA A 294 -1.56 14.54 -17.72
C ALA A 294 -2.56 13.36 -17.83
N MET A 295 -2.73 12.56 -16.77
CA MET A 295 -3.75 11.49 -16.74
C MET A 295 -5.18 12.02 -16.91
N LEU A 296 -5.47 13.25 -16.51
CA LEU A 296 -6.76 13.90 -16.66
C LEU A 296 -7.00 14.53 -18.04
N THR A 297 -6.01 14.47 -18.93
CA THR A 297 -6.09 15.10 -20.26
C THR A 297 -6.67 14.13 -21.29
N PRO A 298 -7.96 14.28 -21.74
CA PRO A 298 -8.60 13.32 -22.63
C PRO A 298 -7.87 13.09 -23.94
N ALA A 299 -7.22 14.13 -24.50
CA ALA A 299 -6.48 14.03 -25.75
C ALA A 299 -5.33 12.99 -25.71
N LEU A 300 -4.77 12.72 -24.54
CA LEU A 300 -3.68 11.74 -24.39
C LEU A 300 -4.17 10.29 -24.51
N TYR A 301 -5.47 10.04 -24.36
CA TYR A 301 -6.06 8.70 -24.52
C TYR A 301 -6.09 8.22 -25.97
N ALA A 302 -5.80 9.08 -26.93
CA ALA A 302 -5.55 8.70 -28.32
C ALA A 302 -4.24 7.89 -28.48
N ASN A 303 -3.28 8.03 -27.55
CA ASN A 303 -2.01 7.31 -27.58
C ASN A 303 -1.78 6.54 -26.29
N LEU A 304 -2.25 5.29 -26.25
CA LEU A 304 -2.17 4.43 -25.06
C LEU A 304 -0.74 4.11 -24.62
N TRP A 305 0.23 4.09 -25.55
CA TRP A 305 1.64 3.87 -25.18
C TRP A 305 2.22 5.04 -24.41
N LEU A 306 1.98 6.27 -24.89
CA LEU A 306 2.39 7.47 -24.16
C LEU A 306 1.73 7.51 -22.79
N LEU A 307 0.44 7.18 -22.74
CA LEU A 307 -0.31 7.14 -21.48
C LEU A 307 0.24 6.07 -20.54
N ALA A 308 0.59 4.89 -21.01
CA ALA A 308 1.23 3.84 -20.18
C ALA A 308 2.57 4.31 -19.59
N VAL A 309 3.38 5.06 -20.35
CA VAL A 309 4.61 5.67 -19.83
C VAL A 309 4.30 6.73 -18.76
N ILE A 310 3.28 7.55 -18.97
CA ILE A 310 2.82 8.53 -17.94
C ILE A 310 2.40 7.80 -16.66
N PHE A 311 1.57 6.78 -16.78
CA PHE A 311 1.13 5.97 -15.62
C PHE A 311 2.31 5.29 -14.92
N PHE A 312 3.26 4.74 -15.66
CA PHE A 312 4.48 4.15 -15.09
C PHE A 312 5.23 5.15 -14.20
N PHE A 313 5.53 6.33 -14.73
CA PHE A 313 6.28 7.33 -13.97
C PHE A 313 5.47 8.00 -12.88
N THR A 314 4.15 8.08 -13.00
CA THR A 314 3.29 8.68 -11.98
C THR A 314 3.38 7.90 -10.67
N ASN A 315 3.36 6.56 -10.70
CA ASN A 315 3.45 5.76 -9.47
C ASN A 315 4.90 5.42 -9.08
N ALA A 316 5.88 5.81 -9.85
CA ALA A 316 7.29 5.77 -9.43
C ALA A 316 7.54 6.55 -8.13
N GLN A 317 6.62 7.46 -7.77
CA GLN A 317 6.55 8.14 -6.46
C GLN A 317 6.48 7.22 -5.24
N GLN A 318 6.36 5.91 -5.38
CA GLN A 318 6.38 4.98 -4.24
C GLN A 318 7.58 5.21 -3.31
N ALA A 319 8.63 5.86 -3.81
CA ALA A 319 9.71 6.42 -3.00
C ALA A 319 9.23 7.41 -1.92
N ILE A 320 8.19 8.22 -2.18
CA ILE A 320 7.65 9.17 -1.21
C ILE A 320 7.14 8.41 0.01
N VAL A 321 6.48 7.26 -0.20
CA VAL A 321 6.03 6.36 0.88
C VAL A 321 7.23 5.93 1.74
N ALA A 322 8.29 5.40 1.10
CA ALA A 322 9.49 4.97 1.82
C ALA A 322 10.15 6.13 2.60
N LEU A 323 10.20 7.32 2.00
CA LEU A 323 10.81 8.49 2.62
C LEU A 323 9.98 9.04 3.79
N THR A 324 8.68 9.23 3.61
CA THR A 324 7.82 9.87 4.63
C THR A 324 7.36 8.92 5.72
N MET A 325 7.19 7.63 5.42
CA MET A 325 6.70 6.67 6.40
C MET A 325 7.81 5.91 7.12
N VAL A 326 9.02 5.81 6.54
CA VAL A 326 10.11 4.99 7.10
C VAL A 326 11.39 5.79 7.31
N LEU A 327 12.03 6.25 6.24
CA LEU A 327 13.41 6.77 6.29
C LEU A 327 13.52 8.06 7.12
N VAL A 328 12.81 9.11 6.75
CA VAL A 328 12.87 10.40 7.49
C VAL A 328 12.37 10.24 8.93
N PRO A 329 11.28 9.52 9.24
CA PRO A 329 10.89 9.24 10.61
C PRO A 329 11.99 8.58 11.45
N THR A 330 12.62 7.52 10.94
CA THR A 330 13.67 6.80 11.68
C THR A 330 14.96 7.60 11.84
N GLU A 331 15.29 8.46 10.88
CA GLU A 331 16.42 9.38 10.94
C GLU A 331 16.17 10.58 11.87
N THR A 332 14.91 10.87 12.19
CA THR A 332 14.50 12.02 13.00
C THR A 332 14.50 11.73 14.50
N VAL A 333 14.19 10.49 14.89
CA VAL A 333 14.05 10.11 16.30
C VAL A 333 15.17 9.17 16.75
N PRO A 334 15.43 9.07 18.08
CA PRO A 334 16.34 8.06 18.60
C PRO A 334 15.92 6.64 18.20
N ALA A 335 16.89 5.74 17.98
CA ALA A 335 16.66 4.37 17.48
C ALA A 335 15.59 3.59 18.27
N LYS A 336 15.49 3.79 19.60
CA LYS A 336 14.45 3.17 20.46
C LYS A 336 13.02 3.58 20.10
N LEU A 337 12.82 4.72 19.44
CA LEU A 337 11.52 5.27 19.05
C LEU A 337 11.20 5.08 17.55
N ALA A 338 12.14 4.49 16.79
CA ALA A 338 11.99 4.33 15.33
C ALA A 338 10.69 3.60 14.94
N ALA A 339 10.38 2.48 15.59
CA ALA A 339 9.14 1.74 15.33
C ALA A 339 7.88 2.55 15.65
N THR A 340 7.91 3.35 16.73
CA THR A 340 6.80 4.25 17.10
C THR A 340 6.60 5.34 16.04
N ALA A 341 7.70 5.90 15.53
CA ALA A 341 7.66 6.94 14.50
C ALA A 341 7.08 6.40 13.18
N ILE A 342 7.52 5.21 12.72
CA ILE A 342 6.94 4.53 11.56
C ILE A 342 5.45 4.27 11.78
N GLY A 343 5.07 3.72 12.94
CA GLY A 343 3.68 3.41 13.27
C GLY A 343 2.78 4.64 13.25
N MET A 344 3.25 5.78 13.73
CA MET A 344 2.49 7.04 13.71
C MET A 344 2.28 7.56 12.28
N SER A 345 3.33 7.58 11.46
CA SER A 345 3.21 8.02 10.06
C SER A 345 2.29 7.09 9.27
N THR A 346 2.39 5.78 9.50
CA THR A 346 1.52 4.78 8.87
C THR A 346 0.07 4.93 9.31
N LEU A 347 -0.18 5.08 10.61
CA LEU A 347 -1.55 5.23 11.13
C LEU A 347 -2.22 6.49 10.58
N ALA A 348 -1.51 7.62 10.56
CA ALA A 348 -2.03 8.87 10.00
C ALA A 348 -2.37 8.72 8.50
N ALA A 349 -1.48 8.07 7.75
CA ALA A 349 -1.65 7.81 6.32
C ALA A 349 -2.84 6.90 6.02
N GLU A 350 -2.96 5.77 6.71
CA GLU A 350 -4.03 4.79 6.49
C GLU A 350 -5.39 5.35 6.94
N PHE A 351 -5.44 6.01 8.09
CA PHE A 351 -6.71 6.55 8.59
C PHE A 351 -7.24 7.68 7.71
N VAL A 352 -6.41 8.66 7.34
CA VAL A 352 -6.87 9.79 6.52
C VAL A 352 -6.81 9.45 5.05
N GLY A 353 -5.66 8.97 4.56
CA GLY A 353 -5.41 8.80 3.14
C GLY A 353 -6.11 7.58 2.53
N ALA A 354 -6.14 6.44 3.23
CA ALA A 354 -6.75 5.22 2.69
C ALA A 354 -8.23 5.03 3.09
N THR A 355 -8.70 5.74 4.13
CA THR A 355 -10.05 5.58 4.65
C THR A 355 -10.92 6.80 4.37
N VAL A 356 -10.53 7.97 4.91
CA VAL A 356 -11.36 9.18 4.83
C VAL A 356 -11.36 9.76 3.42
N ALA A 357 -10.19 9.83 2.78
CA ALA A 357 -10.08 10.47 1.47
C ALA A 357 -10.93 9.76 0.39
N PRO A 358 -10.86 8.44 0.17
CA PRO A 358 -11.71 7.79 -0.84
C PRO A 358 -13.21 7.88 -0.53
N SER A 359 -13.60 7.89 0.75
CA SER A 359 -15.00 8.06 1.13
C SER A 359 -15.53 9.45 0.75
N ILE A 360 -14.74 10.50 1.04
CA ILE A 360 -15.07 11.88 0.63
C ILE A 360 -14.96 12.02 -0.89
N GLY A 361 -13.92 11.45 -1.50
CA GLY A 361 -13.73 11.45 -2.95
C GLY A 361 -14.90 10.84 -3.70
N GLY A 362 -15.47 9.75 -3.19
CA GLY A 362 -16.64 9.09 -3.75
C GLY A 362 -17.90 9.97 -3.69
N ASP A 363 -18.16 10.60 -2.54
CA ASP A 363 -19.28 11.51 -2.36
C ASP A 363 -19.14 12.74 -3.27
N LEU A 364 -17.98 13.34 -3.32
CA LEU A 364 -17.70 14.47 -4.21
C LEU A 364 -17.77 14.05 -5.70
N ALA A 365 -17.32 12.87 -6.05
CA ALA A 365 -17.41 12.34 -7.42
C ALA A 365 -18.86 12.21 -7.88
N GLN A 366 -19.76 11.80 -6.99
CA GLN A 366 -21.18 11.67 -7.29
C GLN A 366 -21.84 13.02 -7.61
N HIS A 367 -21.42 14.11 -6.95
CA HIS A 367 -22.01 15.43 -7.10
C HIS A 367 -21.31 16.31 -8.16
N TYR A 368 -20.00 16.18 -8.29
CA TYR A 368 -19.15 17.08 -9.09
C TYR A 368 -18.36 16.37 -10.20
N GLY A 369 -18.50 15.05 -10.31
CA GLY A 369 -17.88 14.23 -11.36
C GLY A 369 -16.55 13.58 -10.98
N LEU A 370 -16.20 12.54 -11.74
CA LEU A 370 -15.07 11.64 -11.48
C LEU A 370 -13.67 12.28 -11.56
N ALA A 371 -13.56 13.51 -12.07
CA ALA A 371 -12.30 14.24 -12.06
C ALA A 371 -11.94 14.77 -10.66
N VAL A 372 -12.92 14.99 -9.78
CA VAL A 372 -12.72 15.62 -8.47
C VAL A 372 -11.82 14.78 -7.54
N PRO A 373 -12.02 13.45 -7.38
CA PRO A 373 -11.09 12.62 -6.61
C PRO A 373 -9.66 12.69 -7.13
N LEU A 374 -9.48 12.78 -8.44
CA LEU A 374 -8.14 12.91 -9.04
C LEU A 374 -7.53 14.30 -8.78
N TYR A 375 -8.33 15.36 -8.67
CA TYR A 375 -7.85 16.65 -8.14
C TYR A 375 -7.51 16.57 -6.66
N MET A 376 -8.24 15.77 -5.86
CA MET A 376 -7.86 15.51 -4.47
C MET A 376 -6.53 14.76 -4.39
N ALA A 377 -6.28 13.82 -5.30
CA ALA A 377 -4.98 13.16 -5.42
C ALA A 377 -3.85 14.17 -5.70
N ILE A 378 -4.06 15.12 -6.62
CA ILE A 378 -3.11 16.22 -6.87
C ILE A 378 -2.92 17.08 -5.60
N GLY A 379 -4.00 17.38 -4.90
CA GLY A 379 -3.93 18.06 -3.58
C GLY A 379 -3.09 17.29 -2.57
N GLY A 380 -3.22 15.96 -2.54
CA GLY A 380 -2.38 15.06 -1.73
C GLY A 380 -0.89 15.21 -2.05
N THR A 381 -0.52 15.26 -3.35
CA THR A 381 0.89 15.53 -3.73
C THR A 381 1.33 16.94 -3.36
N GLY A 382 0.41 17.91 -3.36
CA GLY A 382 0.64 19.26 -2.85
C GLY A 382 0.98 19.28 -1.35
N LEU A 383 0.31 18.44 -0.54
CA LEU A 383 0.66 18.28 0.89
C LEU A 383 2.07 17.70 1.04
N VAL A 384 2.44 16.71 0.21
CA VAL A 384 3.83 16.18 0.18
C VAL A 384 4.83 17.28 -0.14
N PHE A 385 4.55 18.10 -1.16
CA PHE A 385 5.41 19.20 -1.57
C PHE A 385 5.62 20.21 -0.44
N VAL A 386 4.53 20.65 0.21
CA VAL A 386 4.59 21.58 1.36
C VAL A 386 5.38 20.96 2.51
N ALA A 387 5.11 19.71 2.85
CA ALA A 387 5.87 18.99 3.87
C ALA A 387 7.36 18.94 3.51
N ALA A 388 7.71 18.62 2.26
CA ALA A 388 9.07 18.54 1.77
C ALA A 388 9.81 19.88 1.85
N LEU A 389 9.15 20.99 1.53
CA LEU A 389 9.74 22.33 1.68
C LEU A 389 10.14 22.64 3.13
N LEU A 390 9.34 22.16 4.07
CA LEU A 390 9.49 22.44 5.50
C LEU A 390 10.34 21.40 6.25
N ILE A 391 10.52 20.18 5.73
CA ILE A 391 11.38 19.15 6.33
C ILE A 391 12.83 19.66 6.37
N LYS A 392 13.49 19.42 7.51
CA LYS A 392 14.94 19.55 7.61
C LYS A 392 15.60 18.31 7.04
N GLU A 393 16.64 18.50 6.20
CA GLU A 393 17.40 17.41 5.59
C GLU A 393 17.96 16.46 6.67
N THR A 394 17.74 15.16 6.47
CA THR A 394 18.17 14.12 7.41
C THR A 394 19.21 13.17 6.81
N ALA A 395 19.41 13.17 5.47
CA ALA A 395 20.43 12.35 4.86
C ALA A 395 21.82 12.70 5.42
N LEU A 396 22.49 11.70 5.95
CA LEU A 396 23.89 11.84 6.35
C LEU A 396 24.69 12.14 5.07
N ARG A 397 25.11 13.39 4.87
CA ARG A 397 26.12 13.69 3.83
C ARG A 397 27.31 12.79 4.07
N PRO A 398 27.84 12.06 3.06
CA PRO A 398 29.12 11.43 3.22
C PRO A 398 30.08 12.52 3.70
N ARG A 399 30.69 12.34 4.91
CA ARG A 399 31.78 13.18 5.35
C ARG A 399 32.78 13.16 4.22
N THR A 400 32.86 14.23 3.44
CA THR A 400 34.05 14.52 2.65
C THR A 400 35.19 14.38 3.64
N ALA A 401 35.98 13.31 3.49
CA ALA A 401 37.20 13.15 4.24
C ALA A 401 37.94 14.46 4.04
N ALA A 402 38.06 15.23 5.13
CA ALA A 402 38.98 16.33 5.18
C ALA A 402 40.34 15.68 4.96
N VAL A 403 40.83 15.74 3.73
CA VAL A 403 42.23 15.58 3.41
C VAL A 403 42.87 16.81 4.08
N HIS A 404 43.30 16.60 5.30
CA HIS A 404 44.30 17.48 5.91
C HIS A 404 45.66 16.86 5.60
N ALA A 405 46.31 17.58 4.74
CA ALA A 405 47.75 17.52 4.50
C ALA A 405 48.56 17.59 5.80
#